data_31fd9a822761cc6c97fc6783b63fd0f9
#
_entry.id   31fd9a822761cc6c97fc6783b63fd0f9
#
_cell.length_a   1.000
_cell.length_b   1.000
_cell.length_c   1.000
_cell.angle_alpha   90.00
_cell.angle_beta   90.00
_cell.angle_gamma   90.00
#
_symmetry.space_group_name_H-M   'P 1'
#
loop_
_entity.id
_entity.type
_entity.pdbx_description
1 polymer ?
#
loop_
_entity_poly.entity_id
_entity_poly.type
_entity_poly.pdbx_seq_one_letter_code
_entity_poly.pdbx_strand_id
1 'polypeptide(L)'
;MQGDDGAAIIFFFMFLFMAFAAGVQLRYFFAVFAAIILMIPILWNYVFAEYQKQRIINQINPEADPLNTGFQQIQGKISIGSGKIFGQGLFNGPRVGSNSVPIQESDFIFSVAGEELGFIGCTLIILLLCLMLFRTLKTASMSSDCLGTYICFGFFGLVASQTIFNLGMCLSVLPVMGVTLPFFSAGGSSSACLYLGIGLIQSVYIQRDDDDINAIISE
;
A
#
# COMPACT_ATOMS: atom_id res chain seq x y z
N MET A 1 -21.09 10.22 -5.23
CA MET A 1 -19.95 9.35 -5.59
C MET A 1 -18.82 9.74 -4.67
N GLN A 2 -18.32 8.80 -3.88
CA GLN A 2 -17.14 9.01 -3.05
C GLN A 2 -15.93 9.05 -3.99
N GLY A 3 -15.24 10.19 -4.06
CA GLY A 3 -14.05 10.35 -4.92
C GLY A 3 -12.81 9.76 -4.27
N ASP A 4 -12.83 8.44 -3.96
CA ASP A 4 -11.71 7.72 -3.38
C ASP A 4 -10.97 6.95 -4.48
N ASP A 5 -10.14 7.70 -5.20
CA ASP A 5 -9.32 7.17 -6.29
C ASP A 5 -8.29 6.15 -5.76
N GLY A 6 -7.79 6.36 -4.54
CA GLY A 6 -6.81 5.48 -3.90
C GLY A 6 -7.36 4.08 -3.65
N ALA A 7 -8.55 3.99 -3.05
CA ALA A 7 -9.21 2.70 -2.81
C ALA A 7 -9.51 1.96 -4.13
N ALA A 8 -9.95 2.67 -5.17
CA ALA A 8 -10.24 2.06 -6.47
C ALA A 8 -8.99 1.39 -7.08
N ILE A 9 -7.84 2.05 -7.01
CA ILE A 9 -6.57 1.51 -7.52
C ILE A 9 -6.15 0.29 -6.70
N ILE A 10 -6.28 0.32 -5.37
CA ILE A 10 -5.93 -0.82 -4.51
C ILE A 10 -6.79 -2.04 -4.85
N PHE A 11 -8.12 -1.88 -5.00
CA PHE A 11 -9.00 -2.98 -5.39
C PHE A 11 -8.68 -3.52 -6.78
N PHE A 12 -8.28 -2.67 -7.71
CA PHE A 12 -7.83 -3.09 -9.03
C PHE A 12 -6.59 -4.00 -8.95
N PHE A 13 -5.56 -3.60 -8.20
CA PHE A 13 -4.36 -4.44 -8.02
C PHE A 13 -4.67 -5.72 -7.23
N MET A 14 -5.50 -5.65 -6.20
CA MET A 14 -5.97 -6.84 -5.48
C MET A 14 -6.62 -7.84 -6.44
N PHE A 15 -7.50 -7.38 -7.33
CA PHE A 15 -8.11 -8.21 -8.36
C PHE A 15 -7.06 -8.83 -9.30
N LEU A 16 -6.05 -8.06 -9.74
CA LEU A 16 -4.98 -8.59 -10.59
C LEU A 16 -4.20 -9.72 -9.90
N PHE A 17 -3.86 -9.57 -8.63
CA PHE A 17 -3.17 -10.63 -7.88
C PHE A 17 -4.05 -11.89 -7.73
N MET A 18 -5.33 -11.73 -7.48
CA MET A 18 -6.28 -12.87 -7.43
C MET A 18 -6.44 -13.54 -8.79
N ALA A 19 -6.53 -12.77 -9.87
CA ALA A 19 -6.59 -13.28 -11.23
C ALA A 19 -5.32 -14.06 -11.62
N PHE A 20 -4.15 -13.58 -11.17
CA PHE A 20 -2.89 -14.29 -11.32
C PHE A 20 -2.90 -15.64 -10.58
N ALA A 21 -3.36 -15.67 -9.34
CA ALA A 21 -3.52 -16.91 -8.56
C ALA A 21 -4.52 -17.89 -9.21
N ALA A 22 -5.54 -17.38 -9.89
CA ALA A 22 -6.51 -18.19 -10.63
C ALA A 22 -5.95 -18.76 -11.94
N GLY A 23 -4.66 -18.54 -12.26
CA GLY A 23 -4.01 -19.09 -13.44
C GLY A 23 -4.27 -18.32 -14.74
N VAL A 24 -4.74 -17.07 -14.65
CA VAL A 24 -4.90 -16.22 -15.83
C VAL A 24 -3.55 -16.00 -16.49
N GLN A 25 -3.46 -16.22 -17.79
CA GLN A 25 -2.21 -16.14 -18.52
C GLN A 25 -1.67 -14.70 -18.56
N LEU A 26 -0.37 -14.54 -18.37
CA LEU A 26 0.33 -13.24 -18.35
C LEU A 26 0.03 -12.36 -19.56
N ARG A 27 -0.27 -12.95 -20.74
CA ARG A 27 -0.65 -12.19 -21.94
C ARG A 27 -1.87 -11.29 -21.74
N TYR A 28 -2.83 -11.70 -20.91
CA TYR A 28 -4.01 -10.89 -20.62
C TYR A 28 -3.66 -9.70 -19.71
N PHE A 29 -2.74 -9.87 -18.77
CA PHE A 29 -2.23 -8.75 -17.97
C PHE A 29 -1.52 -7.72 -18.86
N PHE A 30 -0.65 -8.15 -19.76
CA PHE A 30 -0.02 -7.26 -20.73
C PHE A 30 -1.06 -6.56 -21.62
N ALA A 31 -2.10 -7.28 -22.08
CA ALA A 31 -3.17 -6.68 -22.87
C ALA A 31 -3.95 -5.61 -22.08
N VAL A 32 -4.26 -5.88 -20.81
CA VAL A 32 -4.93 -4.89 -19.92
C VAL A 32 -4.05 -3.66 -19.71
N PHE A 33 -2.77 -3.83 -19.39
CA PHE A 33 -1.87 -2.68 -19.22
C PHE A 33 -1.68 -1.90 -20.53
N ALA A 34 -1.55 -2.59 -21.66
CA ALA A 34 -1.48 -1.93 -22.96
C ALA A 34 -2.77 -1.14 -23.26
N ALA A 35 -3.93 -1.72 -22.98
CA ALA A 35 -5.21 -1.04 -23.15
C ALA A 35 -5.31 0.22 -22.25
N ILE A 36 -4.89 0.12 -20.98
CA ILE A 36 -4.85 1.27 -20.07
C ILE A 36 -3.97 2.39 -20.64
N ILE A 37 -2.75 2.05 -21.10
CA ILE A 37 -1.82 3.04 -21.69
C ILE A 37 -2.43 3.72 -22.91
N LEU A 38 -3.07 2.95 -23.79
CA LEU A 38 -3.74 3.50 -24.98
C LEU A 38 -4.95 4.38 -24.62
N MET A 39 -5.60 4.10 -23.50
CA MET A 39 -6.72 4.88 -23.00
C MET A 39 -6.31 6.17 -22.27
N ILE A 40 -5.05 6.31 -21.83
CA ILE A 40 -4.59 7.49 -21.07
C ILE A 40 -4.98 8.82 -21.75
N PRO A 41 -4.77 9.04 -23.06
CA PRO A 41 -5.15 10.31 -23.71
C PRO A 41 -6.66 10.57 -23.66
N ILE A 42 -7.47 9.54 -23.77
CA ILE A 42 -8.94 9.63 -23.71
C ILE A 42 -9.37 9.95 -22.29
N LEU A 43 -8.83 9.23 -21.30
CA LEU A 43 -9.11 9.44 -19.88
C LEU A 43 -8.72 10.86 -19.46
N TRP A 44 -7.57 11.33 -19.91
CA TRP A 44 -7.08 12.68 -19.60
C TRP A 44 -8.01 13.79 -20.10
N ASN A 45 -8.53 13.65 -21.31
CA ASN A 45 -9.34 14.69 -21.93
C ASN A 45 -10.82 14.65 -21.54
N TYR A 46 -11.38 13.46 -21.29
CA TYR A 46 -12.82 13.28 -21.16
C TYR A 46 -13.30 12.75 -19.81
N VAL A 47 -12.42 12.10 -19.03
CA VAL A 47 -12.84 11.39 -17.81
C VAL A 47 -12.26 12.02 -16.56
N PHE A 48 -10.98 12.41 -16.56
CA PHE A 48 -10.35 12.96 -15.37
C PHE A 48 -10.92 14.32 -14.99
N ALA A 49 -11.37 14.41 -13.73
CA ALA A 49 -11.75 15.68 -13.14
C ALA A 49 -10.51 16.58 -12.92
N GLU A 50 -10.72 17.90 -12.87
CA GLU A 50 -9.63 18.87 -12.75
C GLU A 50 -8.76 18.63 -11.51
N TYR A 51 -9.35 18.18 -10.37
CA TYR A 51 -8.58 17.87 -9.17
C TYR A 51 -7.64 16.67 -9.36
N GLN A 52 -8.01 15.67 -10.17
CA GLN A 52 -7.18 14.50 -10.48
C GLN A 52 -6.01 14.90 -11.39
N LYS A 53 -6.27 15.72 -12.41
CA LYS A 53 -5.22 16.27 -13.26
C LYS A 53 -4.24 17.12 -12.45
N GLN A 54 -4.75 17.96 -11.54
CA GLN A 54 -3.95 18.78 -10.64
C GLN A 54 -3.01 17.95 -9.78
N ARG A 55 -3.49 16.81 -9.23
CA ARG A 55 -2.65 15.89 -8.44
C ARG A 55 -1.48 15.34 -9.26
N ILE A 56 -1.71 14.98 -10.52
CA ILE A 56 -0.67 14.46 -11.42
C ILE A 56 0.31 15.58 -11.81
N ILE A 57 -0.19 16.79 -12.10
CA ILE A 57 0.64 17.95 -12.43
C ILE A 57 1.52 18.34 -11.23
N ASN A 58 0.94 18.38 -10.03
CA ASN A 58 1.65 18.72 -8.81
C ASN A 58 2.71 17.68 -8.44
N GLN A 59 2.53 16.42 -8.90
CA GLN A 59 3.56 15.39 -8.76
C GLN A 59 4.82 15.71 -9.57
N ILE A 60 4.65 16.26 -10.78
CA ILE A 60 5.77 16.61 -11.67
C ILE A 60 6.42 17.92 -11.22
N ASN A 61 5.60 18.86 -10.79
CA ASN A 61 6.04 20.18 -10.32
C ASN A 61 5.33 20.56 -9.01
N PRO A 62 5.80 20.07 -7.84
CA PRO A 62 5.18 20.35 -6.55
C PRO A 62 5.17 21.85 -6.19
N GLU A 63 6.06 22.64 -6.78
CA GLU A 63 6.16 24.08 -6.53
C GLU A 63 5.02 24.87 -7.21
N ALA A 64 4.29 24.26 -8.15
CA ALA A 64 3.15 24.88 -8.80
C ALA A 64 1.93 25.06 -7.87
N ASP A 65 1.82 24.24 -6.83
CA ASP A 65 0.77 24.34 -5.81
C ASP A 65 1.36 24.25 -4.39
N PRO A 66 2.01 25.32 -3.92
CA PRO A 66 2.73 25.32 -2.65
C PRO A 66 1.81 25.36 -1.42
N LEU A 67 0.48 25.37 -1.57
CA LEU A 67 -0.48 25.47 -0.47
C LEU A 67 -1.29 24.20 -0.20
N ASN A 68 -1.36 23.28 -1.16
CA ASN A 68 -2.18 22.07 -1.07
C ASN A 68 -1.35 20.78 -1.18
N THR A 69 -1.62 19.98 -2.22
CA THR A 69 -0.98 18.65 -2.39
C THR A 69 0.53 18.73 -2.63
N GLY A 70 1.01 19.80 -3.30
CA GLY A 70 2.45 20.06 -3.45
C GLY A 70 3.12 20.33 -2.11
N PHE A 71 2.48 21.11 -1.23
CA PHE A 71 2.97 21.37 0.13
C PHE A 71 3.14 20.08 0.94
N GLN A 72 2.14 19.19 0.90
CA GLN A 72 2.18 17.91 1.61
C GLN A 72 3.38 17.05 1.19
N GLN A 73 3.62 16.94 -0.11
CA GLN A 73 4.75 16.18 -0.64
C GLN A 73 6.10 16.79 -0.26
N ILE A 74 6.25 18.10 -0.39
CA ILE A 74 7.48 18.80 -0.04
C ILE A 74 7.78 18.61 1.45
N GLN A 75 6.79 18.83 2.32
CA GLN A 75 6.96 18.67 3.77
C GLN A 75 7.27 17.21 4.15
N GLY A 76 6.55 16.24 3.59
CA GLY A 76 6.82 14.82 3.81
C GLY A 76 8.24 14.42 3.42
N LYS A 77 8.73 14.87 2.27
CA LYS A 77 10.09 14.60 1.80
C LYS A 77 11.15 15.25 2.68
N ILE A 78 10.92 16.49 3.14
CA ILE A 78 11.86 17.18 4.03
C ILE A 78 11.86 16.50 5.40
N SER A 79 10.72 16.03 5.92
CA SER A 79 10.64 15.27 7.17
C SER A 79 11.49 14.01 7.10
N ILE A 80 11.33 13.18 6.06
CA ILE A 80 12.15 11.97 5.85
C ILE A 80 13.64 12.33 5.80
N GLY A 81 14.01 13.37 5.05
CA GLY A 81 15.40 13.80 4.91
C GLY A 81 16.02 14.34 6.21
N SER A 82 15.21 14.98 7.06
CA SER A 82 15.66 15.56 8.32
C SER A 82 16.04 14.50 9.37
N GLY A 83 15.44 13.31 9.31
CA GLY A 83 15.73 12.22 10.26
C GLY A 83 17.09 11.53 10.05
N LYS A 84 17.74 11.73 8.90
CA LYS A 84 19.06 11.12 8.61
C LYS A 84 19.05 9.59 8.88
N ILE A 85 20.11 9.07 9.51
CA ILE A 85 20.29 7.63 9.78
C ILE A 85 19.51 7.18 11.02
N PHE A 86 19.63 7.92 12.12
CA PHE A 86 19.13 7.51 13.45
C PHE A 86 17.82 8.16 13.87
N GLY A 87 17.31 9.13 13.09
CA GLY A 87 16.15 9.92 13.44
C GLY A 87 16.46 11.03 14.46
N GLN A 88 15.45 11.84 14.72
CA GLN A 88 15.53 12.93 15.72
C GLN A 88 15.04 12.49 17.11
N GLY A 89 14.56 11.24 17.24
CA GLY A 89 13.96 10.70 18.45
C GLY A 89 12.45 10.83 18.46
N LEU A 90 11.80 9.89 19.14
CA LEU A 90 10.34 9.85 19.26
C LEU A 90 9.82 11.16 19.90
N PHE A 91 8.80 11.74 19.29
CA PHE A 91 8.14 12.99 19.67
C PHE A 91 9.04 14.24 19.68
N ASN A 92 10.27 14.15 19.17
CA ASN A 92 11.22 15.26 19.10
C ASN A 92 11.34 15.83 17.68
N GLY A 93 10.60 15.31 16.71
CA GLY A 93 10.57 15.83 15.34
C GLY A 93 9.96 17.24 15.32
N PRO A 94 10.70 18.29 14.93
CA PRO A 94 10.19 19.67 14.95
C PRO A 94 9.01 19.88 13.99
N ARG A 95 8.91 19.08 12.94
CA ARG A 95 7.81 19.15 11.97
C ARG A 95 6.59 18.38 12.43
N VAL A 96 6.79 17.24 13.06
CA VAL A 96 5.75 16.46 13.73
C VAL A 96 5.13 17.30 14.85
N GLY A 97 5.94 17.90 15.71
CA GLY A 97 5.49 18.75 16.81
C GLY A 97 4.78 20.04 16.38
N SER A 98 5.11 20.59 15.20
CA SER A 98 4.47 21.80 14.66
C SER A 98 3.28 21.52 13.75
N ASN A 99 2.84 20.25 13.59
CA ASN A 99 1.82 19.83 12.63
C ASN A 99 2.06 20.36 11.20
N SER A 100 3.33 20.49 10.82
CA SER A 100 3.72 21.04 9.51
C SER A 100 3.44 20.07 8.35
N VAL A 101 3.27 18.77 8.65
CA VAL A 101 2.87 17.75 7.67
C VAL A 101 1.38 17.53 7.81
N PRO A 102 0.53 17.95 6.86
CA PRO A 102 -0.90 17.71 6.92
C PRO A 102 -1.22 16.20 6.87
N ILE A 103 -2.25 15.76 7.61
CA ILE A 103 -2.73 14.36 7.64
C ILE A 103 -1.60 13.38 7.99
N GLN A 104 -0.67 13.79 8.84
CA GLN A 104 0.53 13.04 9.21
C GLN A 104 0.23 11.69 9.89
N GLU A 105 -0.88 11.59 10.63
CA GLU A 105 -1.27 10.38 11.37
C GLU A 105 -1.84 9.27 10.47
N SER A 106 -2.29 9.61 9.27
CA SER A 106 -2.90 8.70 8.31
C SER A 106 -1.98 8.44 7.13
N ASP A 107 -1.96 9.34 6.16
CA ASP A 107 -1.37 9.09 4.86
C ASP A 107 0.14 9.31 4.84
N PHE A 108 0.67 10.20 5.66
CA PHE A 108 2.07 10.56 5.74
C PHE A 108 2.79 10.01 6.99
N ILE A 109 2.24 8.95 7.62
CA ILE A 109 2.86 8.34 8.81
C ILE A 109 4.29 7.85 8.54
N PHE A 110 4.58 7.39 7.33
CA PHE A 110 5.93 6.98 6.95
C PHE A 110 6.91 8.17 6.95
N SER A 111 6.45 9.38 6.60
CA SER A 111 7.27 10.59 6.69
C SER A 111 7.57 10.97 8.13
N VAL A 112 6.60 10.78 9.03
CA VAL A 112 6.79 10.94 10.48
C VAL A 112 7.81 9.93 11.00
N ALA A 113 7.65 8.65 10.64
CA ALA A 113 8.61 7.62 11.00
C ALA A 113 10.02 7.92 10.47
N GLY A 114 10.12 8.50 9.27
CA GLY A 114 11.38 8.95 8.69
C GLY A 114 12.05 10.06 9.50
N GLU A 115 11.29 11.03 10.00
CA GLU A 115 11.80 12.11 10.84
C GLU A 115 12.24 11.63 12.22
N GLU A 116 11.40 10.83 12.89
CA GLU A 116 11.62 10.42 14.27
C GLU A 116 12.56 9.22 14.42
N LEU A 117 12.42 8.19 13.57
CA LEU A 117 13.19 6.94 13.64
C LEU A 117 14.34 6.88 12.62
N GLY A 118 14.36 7.80 11.66
CA GLY A 118 15.38 7.88 10.62
C GLY A 118 15.36 6.71 9.64
N PHE A 119 16.45 6.58 8.89
CA PHE A 119 16.58 5.53 7.87
C PHE A 119 16.49 4.11 8.45
N ILE A 120 17.04 3.89 9.64
CA ILE A 120 17.01 2.57 10.29
C ILE A 120 15.58 2.16 10.62
N GLY A 121 14.78 3.08 11.21
CA GLY A 121 13.39 2.81 11.54
C GLY A 121 12.54 2.56 10.29
N CYS A 122 12.69 3.38 9.26
CA CYS A 122 12.02 3.18 7.97
C CYS A 122 12.35 1.81 7.34
N THR A 123 13.63 1.44 7.36
CA THR A 123 14.08 0.15 6.83
C THR A 123 13.46 -1.01 7.63
N LEU A 124 13.41 -0.90 8.95
CA LEU A 124 12.79 -1.92 9.80
C LEU A 124 11.29 -2.07 9.48
N ILE A 125 10.56 -0.96 9.32
CA ILE A 125 9.13 -0.98 8.95
C ILE A 125 8.94 -1.72 7.61
N ILE A 126 9.71 -1.36 6.59
CA ILE A 126 9.64 -2.01 5.27
C ILE A 126 9.97 -3.49 5.37
N LEU A 127 11.00 -3.85 6.13
CA LEU A 127 11.42 -5.24 6.32
C LEU A 127 10.33 -6.08 6.99
N LEU A 128 9.65 -5.55 8.01
CA LEU A 128 8.53 -6.22 8.68
C LEU A 128 7.34 -6.42 7.74
N LEU A 129 6.98 -5.42 6.94
CA LEU A 129 5.93 -5.53 5.93
C LEU A 129 6.30 -6.56 4.85
N CYS A 130 7.53 -6.56 4.36
CA CYS A 130 8.03 -7.55 3.41
C CYS A 130 8.01 -8.97 3.99
N LEU A 131 8.40 -9.14 5.26
CA LEU A 131 8.36 -10.43 5.95
C LEU A 131 6.92 -10.95 6.04
N MET A 132 5.97 -10.09 6.38
CA MET A 132 4.55 -10.44 6.43
C MET A 132 4.03 -10.84 5.05
N LEU A 133 4.33 -10.08 4.01
CA LEU A 133 3.96 -10.40 2.63
C LEU A 133 4.56 -11.74 2.18
N PHE A 134 5.83 -11.98 2.51
CA PHE A 134 6.48 -13.26 2.22
C PHE A 134 5.80 -14.43 2.93
N ARG A 135 5.45 -14.26 4.21
CA ARG A 135 4.71 -15.28 4.98
C ARG A 135 3.32 -15.55 4.37
N THR A 136 2.61 -14.53 3.93
CA THR A 136 1.32 -14.66 3.25
C THR A 136 1.44 -15.50 1.97
N LEU A 137 2.45 -15.20 1.11
CA LEU A 137 2.69 -15.99 -0.11
C LEU A 137 3.10 -17.43 0.20
N LYS A 138 3.90 -17.64 1.26
CA LYS A 138 4.26 -18.99 1.70
C LYS A 138 3.01 -19.76 2.14
N THR A 139 2.10 -19.16 2.88
CA THR A 139 0.82 -19.79 3.26
C THR A 139 -0.01 -20.10 2.01
N ALA A 140 -0.08 -19.19 1.04
CA ALA A 140 -0.77 -19.43 -0.23
C ALA A 140 -0.24 -20.65 -0.97
N SER A 141 1.10 -20.81 -1.04
CA SER A 141 1.74 -21.94 -1.72
C SER A 141 1.57 -23.28 -1.02
N MET A 142 1.17 -23.26 0.24
CA MET A 142 0.96 -24.45 1.08
C MET A 142 -0.53 -24.75 1.30
N SER A 143 -1.43 -23.95 0.76
CA SER A 143 -2.87 -24.15 0.86
C SER A 143 -3.30 -25.36 0.01
N SER A 144 -4.06 -26.28 0.62
CA SER A 144 -4.65 -27.44 -0.06
C SER A 144 -5.84 -27.04 -0.95
N ASP A 145 -6.40 -25.85 -0.73
CA ASP A 145 -7.67 -25.41 -1.31
C ASP A 145 -7.46 -24.18 -2.19
N CYS A 146 -8.11 -24.15 -3.35
CA CYS A 146 -8.05 -22.99 -4.24
C CYS A 146 -8.60 -21.73 -3.57
N LEU A 147 -9.61 -21.85 -2.72
CA LEU A 147 -10.21 -20.73 -2.00
C LEU A 147 -9.19 -20.09 -1.05
N GLY A 148 -8.47 -20.92 -0.27
CA GLY A 148 -7.41 -20.45 0.64
C GLY A 148 -6.29 -19.72 -0.12
N THR A 149 -5.90 -20.26 -1.28
CA THR A 149 -4.93 -19.60 -2.16
C THR A 149 -5.42 -18.23 -2.61
N TYR A 150 -6.68 -18.09 -3.05
CA TYR A 150 -7.24 -16.81 -3.50
C TYR A 150 -7.36 -15.79 -2.36
N ILE A 151 -7.73 -16.23 -1.15
CA ILE A 151 -7.78 -15.37 0.04
C ILE A 151 -6.38 -14.80 0.33
N CYS A 152 -5.36 -15.65 0.33
CA CYS A 152 -3.98 -15.22 0.57
C CYS A 152 -3.47 -14.26 -0.51
N PHE A 153 -3.73 -14.51 -1.79
CA PHE A 153 -3.33 -13.61 -2.88
C PHE A 153 -4.12 -12.31 -2.87
N GLY A 154 -5.40 -12.33 -2.51
CA GLY A 154 -6.21 -11.12 -2.32
C GLY A 154 -5.66 -10.23 -1.22
N PHE A 155 -5.35 -10.80 -0.05
CA PHE A 155 -4.75 -10.05 1.05
C PHE A 155 -3.33 -9.57 0.73
N PHE A 156 -2.51 -10.40 0.09
CA PHE A 156 -1.20 -9.99 -0.41
C PHE A 156 -1.31 -8.78 -1.33
N GLY A 157 -2.22 -8.84 -2.31
CA GLY A 157 -2.46 -7.76 -3.26
C GLY A 157 -2.91 -6.47 -2.58
N LEU A 158 -3.80 -6.56 -1.59
CA LEU A 158 -4.26 -5.43 -0.78
C LEU A 158 -3.07 -4.76 -0.07
N VAL A 159 -2.34 -5.52 0.75
CA VAL A 159 -1.26 -4.98 1.59
C VAL A 159 -0.06 -4.51 0.75
N ALA A 160 0.33 -5.26 -0.28
CA ALA A 160 1.42 -4.88 -1.16
C ALA A 160 1.12 -3.58 -1.91
N SER A 161 -0.11 -3.45 -2.46
CA SER A 161 -0.52 -2.24 -3.15
C SER A 161 -0.55 -1.04 -2.21
N GLN A 162 -1.20 -1.15 -1.04
CA GLN A 162 -1.21 -0.07 -0.05
C GLN A 162 0.20 0.36 0.35
N THR A 163 1.10 -0.60 0.60
CA THR A 163 2.49 -0.31 0.97
C THR A 163 3.20 0.44 -0.15
N ILE A 164 3.14 -0.06 -1.40
CA ILE A 164 3.82 0.55 -2.54
C ILE A 164 3.30 1.96 -2.80
N PHE A 165 1.97 2.16 -2.80
CA PHE A 165 1.38 3.46 -3.06
C PHE A 165 1.66 4.46 -1.94
N ASN A 166 1.59 4.05 -0.66
CA ASN A 166 1.91 4.93 0.47
C ASN A 166 3.39 5.34 0.46
N LEU A 167 4.31 4.39 0.34
CA LEU A 167 5.74 4.70 0.26
C LEU A 167 6.07 5.56 -0.96
N GLY A 168 5.49 5.25 -2.12
CA GLY A 168 5.68 6.02 -3.34
C GLY A 168 5.20 7.47 -3.21
N MET A 169 4.07 7.68 -2.54
CA MET A 169 3.53 9.00 -2.23
C MET A 169 4.42 9.77 -1.24
N CYS A 170 4.84 9.16 -0.14
CA CYS A 170 5.71 9.78 0.86
C CYS A 170 7.09 10.14 0.30
N LEU A 171 7.61 9.33 -0.63
CA LEU A 171 8.88 9.57 -1.33
C LEU A 171 8.73 10.52 -2.54
N SER A 172 7.53 11.03 -2.79
CA SER A 172 7.23 11.89 -3.97
C SER A 172 7.56 11.20 -5.31
N VAL A 173 7.36 9.89 -5.40
CA VAL A 173 7.44 9.12 -6.65
C VAL A 173 6.06 8.98 -7.28
N LEU A 174 5.01 8.88 -6.44
CA LEU A 174 3.62 8.76 -6.85
C LEU A 174 2.80 9.96 -6.36
N PRO A 175 1.72 10.33 -7.07
CA PRO A 175 0.85 11.43 -6.64
C PRO A 175 0.14 11.10 -5.32
N VAL A 176 -0.27 12.15 -4.59
CA VAL A 176 -1.01 12.00 -3.33
C VAL A 176 -2.40 11.41 -3.62
N MET A 177 -2.67 10.22 -3.10
CA MET A 177 -3.91 9.46 -3.34
C MET A 177 -4.72 9.15 -2.09
N GLY A 178 -4.26 9.54 -0.91
CA GLY A 178 -4.97 9.25 0.35
C GLY A 178 -4.92 7.77 0.75
N VAL A 179 -3.82 7.08 0.48
CA VAL A 179 -3.63 5.66 0.80
C VAL A 179 -2.87 5.51 2.10
N THR A 180 -3.44 4.79 3.05
CA THR A 180 -2.84 4.52 4.36
C THR A 180 -1.76 3.45 4.30
N LEU A 181 -0.73 3.54 5.17
CA LEU A 181 0.26 2.48 5.34
C LEU A 181 -0.32 1.36 6.21
N PRO A 182 -0.35 0.10 5.73
CA PRO A 182 -0.92 -1.02 6.49
C PRO A 182 -0.30 -1.17 7.88
N PHE A 183 -1.12 -1.33 8.91
CA PHE A 183 -0.76 -1.53 10.32
C PHE A 183 -0.10 -0.35 11.02
N PHE A 184 0.34 0.67 10.32
CA PHE A 184 1.03 1.84 10.90
C PHE A 184 0.15 3.08 10.93
N SER A 185 -0.69 3.28 9.92
CA SER A 185 -1.57 4.46 9.85
C SER A 185 -2.70 4.41 10.87
N ALA A 186 -3.06 5.57 11.40
CA ALA A 186 -4.23 5.74 12.24
C ALA A 186 -5.51 5.60 11.38
N GLY A 187 -6.19 4.45 11.52
CA GLY A 187 -7.43 4.17 10.80
C GLY A 187 -8.14 2.97 11.42
N GLY A 188 -9.17 3.22 12.24
CA GLY A 188 -9.88 2.13 12.96
C GLY A 188 -10.47 1.07 12.03
N SER A 189 -11.19 1.50 11.00
CA SER A 189 -11.81 0.58 10.02
C SER A 189 -10.77 -0.16 9.19
N SER A 190 -9.72 0.53 8.72
CA SER A 190 -8.63 -0.06 7.96
C SER A 190 -7.89 -1.11 8.78
N SER A 191 -7.52 -0.78 10.01
CA SER A 191 -6.85 -1.72 10.93
C SER A 191 -7.72 -2.95 11.21
N ALA A 192 -9.02 -2.77 11.48
CA ALA A 192 -9.94 -3.88 11.72
C ALA A 192 -9.98 -4.84 10.51
N CYS A 193 -10.11 -4.32 9.29
CA CYS A 193 -10.09 -5.11 8.06
C CYS A 193 -8.76 -5.88 7.87
N LEU A 194 -7.63 -5.23 8.17
CA LEU A 194 -6.32 -5.87 8.06
C LEU A 194 -6.16 -7.02 9.08
N TYR A 195 -6.59 -6.83 10.33
CA TYR A 195 -6.54 -7.91 11.34
C TYR A 195 -7.50 -9.05 11.02
N LEU A 196 -8.70 -8.77 10.48
CA LEU A 196 -9.60 -9.81 9.96
C LEU A 196 -8.93 -10.59 8.80
N GLY A 197 -8.25 -9.90 7.90
CA GLY A 197 -7.48 -10.53 6.82
C GLY A 197 -6.37 -11.45 7.34
N ILE A 198 -5.62 -11.04 8.37
CA ILE A 198 -4.62 -11.92 9.02
C ILE A 198 -5.30 -13.15 9.63
N GLY A 199 -6.45 -12.96 10.29
CA GLY A 199 -7.22 -14.09 10.85
C GLY A 199 -7.63 -15.10 9.80
N LEU A 200 -8.06 -14.65 8.62
CA LEU A 200 -8.38 -15.53 7.49
C LEU A 200 -7.15 -16.29 6.99
N ILE A 201 -6.00 -15.63 6.84
CA ILE A 201 -4.75 -16.30 6.43
C ILE A 201 -4.32 -17.34 7.47
N GLN A 202 -4.48 -17.03 8.74
CA GLN A 202 -4.15 -17.95 9.82
C GLN A 202 -5.07 -19.16 9.82
N SER A 203 -6.36 -18.98 9.50
CA SER A 203 -7.31 -20.11 9.30
C SER A 203 -6.87 -21.00 8.13
N VAL A 204 -6.48 -20.42 6.99
CA VAL A 204 -5.95 -21.18 5.84
C VAL A 204 -4.70 -21.97 6.23
N TYR A 205 -3.81 -21.36 7.03
CA TYR A 205 -2.58 -22.04 7.48
C TYR A 205 -2.87 -23.25 8.39
N ILE A 206 -3.84 -23.14 9.32
CA ILE A 206 -4.21 -24.22 10.25
C ILE A 206 -4.91 -25.34 9.49
N GLN A 207 -5.83 -25.02 8.59
CA GLN A 207 -6.57 -26.04 7.82
C GLN A 207 -5.65 -26.96 7.00
N ARG A 208 -4.52 -26.46 6.52
CA ARG A 208 -3.49 -27.25 5.85
C ARG A 208 -2.94 -28.37 6.74
N ASP A 209 -2.62 -28.05 8.01
CA ASP A 209 -2.03 -29.02 8.94
C ASP A 209 -3.03 -30.14 9.27
N ASP A 210 -4.34 -29.83 9.33
CA ASP A 210 -5.38 -30.83 9.53
C ASP A 210 -5.53 -31.79 8.33
N ASP A 211 -5.40 -31.29 7.10
CA ASP A 211 -5.45 -32.12 5.89
C ASP A 211 -4.25 -33.04 5.79
N ASP A 212 -3.04 -32.58 6.12
CA ASP A 212 -1.80 -33.39 6.16
C ASP A 212 -1.91 -34.50 7.22
N ILE A 213 -2.47 -34.23 8.41
CA ILE A 213 -2.68 -35.21 9.47
C ILE A 213 -3.72 -36.26 9.05
N ASN A 214 -4.84 -35.82 8.46
CA ASN A 214 -5.88 -36.72 7.98
C ASN A 214 -5.39 -37.65 6.85
N ALA A 215 -4.52 -37.16 5.96
CA ALA A 215 -3.89 -37.95 4.92
C ALA A 215 -3.01 -39.08 5.52
N ILE A 216 -2.22 -38.79 6.57
CA ILE A 216 -1.36 -39.79 7.26
C ILE A 216 -2.19 -40.82 7.99
N ILE A 217 -3.34 -40.49 8.58
CA ILE A 217 -4.20 -41.43 9.34
C ILE A 217 -4.99 -42.35 8.39
N SER A 218 -5.20 -41.95 7.13
CA SER A 218 -5.94 -42.71 6.13
C SER A 218 -5.10 -43.77 5.39
N GLU A 219 -3.77 -43.76 5.53
CA GLU A 219 -2.83 -44.78 5.04
C GLU A 219 -2.61 -45.88 6.10
#